data_b9ba2da7481eb349a23614a8691ede8f
#
_entry.id   b9ba2da7481eb349a23614a8691ede8f
#
_cell.length_a   1.000
_cell.length_b   1.000
_cell.length_c   1.000
_cell.angle_alpha   90.00
_cell.angle_beta   90.00
_cell.angle_gamma   90.00
#
_symmetry.space_group_name_H-M   'P 1'
#
loop_
_entity.id
_entity.type
_entity.pdbx_description
1 polymer ?
#
loop_
_entity_poly.entity_id
_entity_poly.type
_entity_poly.pdbx_seq_one_letter_code
_entity_poly.pdbx_strand_id
1 'polypeptide(L)'
;MQQFRRAVEARDEEAIAALLAEDVVFTSPVAFAPYQGKAITAAILRAVMRVFEDFHYVREITDDNGQDSALIFQAVVTGKQVSGCDFLHVNDESLIDDFVVMVRPLSAANALQVAMEAEMERIQHEAMMTVGSERRDA
;
A
#
# COMPACT_ATOMS: atom_id res chain seq x y z
N MET A 1 -5.49 -4.93 11.82
CA MET A 1 -6.31 -4.81 10.57
C MET A 1 -6.31 -6.13 9.80
N GLN A 2 -7.06 -7.07 10.32
CA GLN A 2 -7.08 -8.44 9.77
C GLN A 2 -7.67 -8.51 8.37
N GLN A 3 -8.67 -7.69 8.08
CA GLN A 3 -9.29 -7.66 6.75
C GLN A 3 -8.31 -7.25 5.66
N PHE A 4 -7.49 -6.22 5.94
CA PHE A 4 -6.45 -5.77 5.00
C PHE A 4 -5.40 -6.86 4.81
N ARG A 5 -4.92 -7.46 5.90
CA ARG A 5 -3.95 -8.54 5.85
C ARG A 5 -4.45 -9.70 4.98
N ARG A 6 -5.70 -10.13 5.19
CA ARG A 6 -6.30 -11.22 4.40
C ARG A 6 -6.40 -10.88 2.93
N ALA A 7 -6.79 -9.64 2.62
CA ALA A 7 -6.91 -9.18 1.23
C ALA A 7 -5.55 -9.19 0.54
N VAL A 8 -4.50 -8.73 1.21
CA VAL A 8 -3.14 -8.74 0.67
C VAL A 8 -2.63 -10.17 0.48
N GLU A 9 -2.81 -11.03 1.48
CA GLU A 9 -2.39 -12.43 1.40
C GLU A 9 -3.11 -13.18 0.29
N ALA A 10 -4.37 -12.84 0.03
CA ALA A 10 -5.16 -13.41 -1.08
C ALA A 10 -4.85 -12.73 -2.42
N ARG A 11 -4.06 -11.66 -2.45
CA ARG A 11 -3.77 -10.83 -3.63
C ARG A 11 -5.05 -10.31 -4.29
N ASP A 12 -6.03 -9.97 -3.47
CA ASP A 12 -7.35 -9.50 -3.92
C ASP A 12 -7.33 -7.96 -4.01
N GLU A 13 -7.03 -7.47 -5.20
CA GLU A 13 -6.88 -6.03 -5.45
C GLU A 13 -8.18 -5.25 -5.18
N GLU A 14 -9.32 -5.82 -5.53
CA GLU A 14 -10.61 -5.16 -5.30
C GLU A 14 -10.92 -5.06 -3.80
N ALA A 15 -10.64 -6.12 -3.05
CA ALA A 15 -10.85 -6.10 -1.60
C ALA A 15 -9.92 -5.10 -0.92
N ILE A 16 -8.65 -5.00 -1.37
CA ILE A 16 -7.71 -4.01 -0.85
C ILE A 16 -8.25 -2.60 -1.10
N ALA A 17 -8.65 -2.30 -2.33
CA ALA A 17 -9.18 -0.97 -2.68
C ALA A 17 -10.44 -0.63 -1.87
N ALA A 18 -11.31 -1.61 -1.64
CA ALA A 18 -12.56 -1.39 -0.88
C ALA A 18 -12.32 -1.00 0.58
N LEU A 19 -11.13 -1.30 1.13
CA LEU A 19 -10.77 -0.95 2.51
C LEU A 19 -10.18 0.45 2.65
N LEU A 20 -9.92 1.15 1.54
CA LEU A 20 -9.35 2.50 1.54
C LEU A 20 -10.45 3.56 1.62
N ALA A 21 -10.25 4.55 2.48
CA ALA A 21 -11.11 5.74 2.50
C ALA A 21 -10.86 6.59 1.25
N GLU A 22 -11.86 7.34 0.81
CA GLU A 22 -11.72 8.23 -0.35
C GLU A 22 -10.61 9.27 -0.14
N ASP A 23 -10.44 9.73 1.09
CA ASP A 23 -9.45 10.74 1.48
C ASP A 23 -8.15 10.15 2.05
N VAL A 24 -7.88 8.87 1.79
CA VAL A 24 -6.68 8.21 2.31
C VAL A 24 -5.42 8.96 1.91
N VAL A 25 -4.47 9.05 2.85
CA VAL A 25 -3.13 9.59 2.60
C VAL A 25 -2.14 8.44 2.67
N PHE A 26 -1.37 8.26 1.61
CA PHE A 26 -0.35 7.21 1.52
C PHE A 26 1.04 7.82 1.54
N THR A 27 1.88 7.40 2.48
CA THR A 27 3.26 7.83 2.61
C THR A 27 4.20 6.69 2.25
N SER A 28 4.88 6.85 1.12
CA SER A 28 5.79 5.86 0.58
C SER A 28 7.11 5.82 1.35
N PRO A 29 7.77 4.67 1.45
CA PRO A 29 9.10 4.59 2.08
C PRO A 29 10.21 5.21 1.23
N VAL A 30 9.94 5.52 -0.05
CA VAL A 30 10.97 5.98 -1.01
C VAL A 30 10.64 7.33 -1.64
N ALA A 31 9.51 7.94 -1.33
CA ALA A 31 9.13 9.26 -1.80
C ALA A 31 8.80 10.16 -0.61
N PHE A 32 9.30 11.40 -0.63
CA PHE A 32 9.09 12.33 0.48
C PHE A 32 7.65 12.82 0.58
N ALA A 33 7.08 13.25 -0.55
CA ALA A 33 5.73 13.82 -0.57
C ALA A 33 4.69 12.70 -0.50
N PRO A 34 3.67 12.83 0.37
CA PRO A 34 2.60 11.84 0.44
C PRO A 34 1.69 11.91 -0.79
N TYR A 35 1.04 10.80 -1.08
CA TYR A 35 0.02 10.70 -2.12
C TYR A 35 -1.35 10.79 -1.48
N GLN A 36 -2.26 11.54 -2.09
CA GLN A 36 -3.60 11.75 -1.53
C GLN A 36 -4.66 11.15 -2.43
N GLY A 37 -5.54 10.36 -1.82
CA GLY A 37 -6.71 9.82 -2.47
C GLY A 37 -6.65 8.34 -2.75
N LYS A 38 -7.84 7.75 -2.86
CA LYS A 38 -8.02 6.31 -3.02
C LYS A 38 -7.50 5.80 -4.37
N ALA A 39 -7.75 6.51 -5.46
CA ALA A 39 -7.39 6.05 -6.80
C ALA A 39 -5.87 5.85 -6.94
N ILE A 40 -5.07 6.85 -6.54
CA ILE A 40 -3.61 6.74 -6.63
C ILE A 40 -3.07 5.73 -5.63
N THR A 41 -3.62 5.67 -4.43
CA THR A 41 -3.18 4.71 -3.40
C THR A 41 -3.43 3.28 -3.86
N ALA A 42 -4.62 2.98 -4.39
CA ALA A 42 -4.94 1.65 -4.92
C ALA A 42 -3.99 1.27 -6.06
N ALA A 43 -3.68 2.20 -6.96
CA ALA A 43 -2.75 1.97 -8.06
C ALA A 43 -1.33 1.67 -7.55
N ILE A 44 -0.87 2.39 -6.52
CA ILE A 44 0.44 2.14 -5.90
C ILE A 44 0.46 0.75 -5.27
N LEU A 45 -0.59 0.35 -4.56
CA LEU A 45 -0.64 -0.97 -3.92
C LEU A 45 -0.65 -2.10 -4.96
N ARG A 46 -1.31 -1.91 -6.10
CA ARG A 46 -1.23 -2.88 -7.20
C ARG A 46 0.20 -3.00 -7.73
N ALA A 47 0.90 -1.87 -7.89
CA ALA A 47 2.30 -1.88 -8.32
C ALA A 47 3.21 -2.58 -7.32
N VAL A 48 2.99 -2.34 -6.02
CA VAL A 48 3.72 -3.02 -4.94
C VAL A 48 3.58 -4.54 -5.05
N MET A 49 2.37 -5.02 -5.34
CA MET A 49 2.13 -6.45 -5.51
C MET A 49 2.85 -7.04 -6.73
N ARG A 50 3.10 -6.23 -7.77
CA ARG A 50 3.89 -6.66 -8.93
C ARG A 50 5.40 -6.65 -8.66
N VAL A 51 5.85 -5.73 -7.81
CA VAL A 51 7.27 -5.50 -7.52
C VAL A 51 7.80 -6.44 -6.45
N PHE A 52 7.03 -6.66 -5.37
CA PHE A 52 7.44 -7.55 -4.29
C PHE A 52 7.27 -9.02 -4.66
N GLU A 53 8.31 -9.81 -4.39
CA GLU A 53 8.29 -11.27 -4.49
C GLU A 53 8.28 -11.86 -3.08
N ASP A 54 7.65 -13.01 -2.90
CA ASP A 54 7.58 -13.74 -1.63
C ASP A 54 7.10 -12.87 -0.47
N PHE A 55 6.15 -11.97 -0.73
CA PHE A 55 5.60 -11.07 0.28
C PHE A 55 4.78 -11.86 1.30
N HIS A 56 5.11 -11.67 2.58
CA HIS A 56 4.32 -12.25 3.67
C HIS A 56 4.44 -11.41 4.93
N TYR A 57 3.35 -11.37 5.69
CA TYR A 57 3.34 -10.72 6.99
C TYR A 57 3.88 -11.66 8.06
N VAL A 58 4.73 -11.15 8.94
CA VAL A 58 5.36 -11.93 10.00
C VAL A 58 4.90 -11.51 11.39
N ARG A 59 4.29 -10.34 11.54
CA ARG A 59 3.85 -9.83 12.82
C ARG A 59 2.77 -8.77 12.64
N GLU A 60 1.80 -8.77 13.55
CA GLU A 60 0.73 -7.77 13.57
C GLU A 60 0.58 -7.23 14.99
N ILE A 61 0.54 -5.90 15.13
CA ILE A 61 0.31 -5.21 16.40
C ILE A 61 -0.85 -4.26 16.17
N THR A 62 -1.89 -4.37 16.99
CA THR A 62 -3.07 -3.51 16.89
C THR A 62 -3.34 -2.92 18.27
N ASP A 63 -3.71 -1.64 18.33
CA ASP A 63 -4.04 -1.01 19.60
C ASP A 63 -5.39 -1.53 20.15
N ASP A 64 -5.69 -1.14 21.41
CA ASP A 64 -6.85 -1.68 22.12
C ASP A 64 -8.19 -1.32 21.46
N ASN A 65 -8.28 -0.16 20.81
CA ASN A 65 -9.52 0.25 20.13
C ASN A 65 -9.59 -0.16 18.66
N GLY A 66 -8.53 -0.81 18.14
CA GLY A 66 -8.50 -1.34 16.78
C GLY A 66 -8.33 -0.29 15.69
N GLN A 67 -8.03 0.97 16.02
CA GLN A 67 -7.88 2.03 15.03
C GLN A 67 -6.49 2.11 14.41
N ASP A 68 -5.45 1.76 15.17
CA ASP A 68 -4.06 1.80 14.69
C ASP A 68 -3.46 0.41 14.69
N SER A 69 -2.81 0.07 13.59
CA SER A 69 -2.18 -1.24 13.41
C SER A 69 -0.80 -1.09 12.77
N ALA A 70 0.11 -1.99 13.14
CA ALA A 70 1.41 -2.15 12.50
C ALA A 70 1.49 -3.59 11.98
N LEU A 71 1.66 -3.74 10.67
CA LEU A 71 1.79 -5.03 10.00
C LEU A 71 3.21 -5.15 9.45
N ILE A 72 4.01 -5.99 10.08
CA ILE A 72 5.41 -6.18 9.73
C ILE A 72 5.49 -7.27 8.65
N PHE A 73 6.20 -6.97 7.55
CA PHE A 73 6.31 -7.88 6.42
C PHE A 73 7.76 -8.16 6.04
N GLN A 74 7.93 -9.24 5.30
CA GLN A 74 9.17 -9.58 4.61
C GLN A 74 8.86 -9.86 3.15
N ALA A 75 9.79 -9.49 2.27
CA ALA A 75 9.65 -9.68 0.84
C ALA A 75 11.02 -9.66 0.17
N VAL A 76 11.02 -9.83 -1.16
CA VAL A 76 12.21 -9.71 -1.99
C VAL A 76 11.93 -8.70 -3.10
N VAL A 77 12.88 -7.81 -3.36
CA VAL A 77 12.83 -6.86 -4.48
C VAL A 77 14.14 -6.96 -5.24
N THR A 78 14.07 -7.36 -6.50
CA THR A 78 15.24 -7.48 -7.39
C THR A 78 16.39 -8.24 -6.71
N GLY A 79 16.08 -9.36 -6.07
CA GLY A 79 17.05 -10.19 -5.36
C GLY A 79 17.49 -9.68 -4.00
N LYS A 80 16.98 -8.54 -3.53
CA LYS A 80 17.29 -7.97 -2.22
C LYS A 80 16.19 -8.29 -1.21
N GLN A 81 16.58 -8.84 -0.05
CA GLN A 81 15.62 -9.05 1.02
C GLN A 81 15.24 -7.73 1.66
N VAL A 82 13.94 -7.51 1.82
CA VAL A 82 13.40 -6.31 2.42
C VAL A 82 12.52 -6.69 3.61
N SER A 83 12.66 -5.94 4.70
CA SER A 83 11.75 -5.98 5.83
C SER A 83 11.08 -4.64 5.94
N GLY A 84 9.78 -4.62 6.18
CA GLY A 84 9.05 -3.37 6.27
C GLY A 84 7.88 -3.43 7.22
N CYS A 85 7.24 -2.30 7.37
CA CYS A 85 6.05 -2.17 8.21
C CYS A 85 5.04 -1.27 7.53
N ASP A 86 3.80 -1.77 7.46
CA ASP A 86 2.63 -0.99 7.10
C ASP A 86 2.00 -0.46 8.38
N PHE A 87 2.00 0.87 8.55
CA PHE A 87 1.28 1.53 9.65
C PHE A 87 -0.07 1.99 9.10
N LEU A 88 -1.15 1.48 9.66
CA LEU A 88 -2.50 1.74 9.19
C LEU A 88 -3.31 2.41 10.28
N HIS A 89 -4.02 3.48 9.91
CA HIS A 89 -5.06 4.07 10.75
C HIS A 89 -6.40 3.91 10.03
N VAL A 90 -7.44 3.50 10.76
CA VAL A 90 -8.79 3.41 10.22
C VAL A 90 -9.69 4.47 10.86
N ASN A 91 -10.60 5.02 10.06
CA ASN A 91 -11.60 5.99 10.54
C ASN A 91 -12.78 5.29 11.20
N ASP A 92 -13.80 6.07 11.58
CA ASP A 92 -14.98 5.54 12.26
C ASP A 92 -15.82 4.61 11.37
N GLU A 93 -15.59 4.62 10.06
CA GLU A 93 -16.26 3.72 9.11
C GLU A 93 -15.43 2.46 8.85
N SER A 94 -14.34 2.27 9.61
CA SER A 94 -13.40 1.14 9.46
C SER A 94 -12.69 1.12 8.11
N LEU A 95 -12.53 2.29 7.49
CA LEU A 95 -11.75 2.47 6.27
C LEU A 95 -10.39 3.07 6.58
N ILE A 96 -9.37 2.63 5.84
CA ILE A 96 -8.00 3.12 6.03
C ILE A 96 -7.91 4.55 5.50
N ASP A 97 -7.63 5.51 6.39
CA ASP A 97 -7.47 6.92 6.04
C ASP A 97 -6.02 7.41 6.13
N ASP A 98 -5.14 6.65 6.76
CA ASP A 98 -3.71 6.93 6.77
C ASP A 98 -2.93 5.63 6.62
N PHE A 99 -1.96 5.63 5.71
CA PHE A 99 -1.20 4.44 5.35
C PHE A 99 0.27 4.85 5.16
N VAL A 100 1.13 4.46 6.10
CA VAL A 100 2.55 4.79 6.07
C VAL A 100 3.36 3.51 5.95
N VAL A 101 4.31 3.46 5.02
CA VAL A 101 5.18 2.30 4.84
C VAL A 101 6.62 2.70 5.12
N MET A 102 7.30 1.90 5.94
CA MET A 102 8.73 2.03 6.20
C MET A 102 9.41 0.71 5.84
N VAL A 103 10.63 0.79 5.29
CA VAL A 103 11.38 -0.40 4.87
C VAL A 103 12.85 -0.31 5.29
N ARG A 104 13.48 -1.46 5.42
CA ARG A 104 14.90 -1.62 5.70
C ARG A 104 15.45 -2.84 4.93
N PRO A 105 16.77 -2.99 4.74
CA PRO A 105 17.82 -1.98 4.95
C PRO A 105 17.88 -0.98 3.78
N LEU A 106 18.82 -0.04 3.83
CA LEU A 106 18.97 1.00 2.81
C LEU A 106 19.11 0.42 1.40
N SER A 107 19.89 -0.65 1.24
CA SER A 107 20.08 -1.29 -0.08
C SER A 107 18.76 -1.81 -0.65
N ALA A 108 17.88 -2.35 0.19
CA ALA A 108 16.55 -2.80 -0.24
C ALA A 108 15.64 -1.62 -0.55
N ALA A 109 15.72 -0.54 0.24
CA ALA A 109 14.97 0.69 -0.03
C ALA A 109 15.38 1.30 -1.37
N ASN A 110 16.67 1.31 -1.69
CA ASN A 110 17.16 1.78 -2.99
C ASN A 110 16.65 0.90 -4.15
N ALA A 111 16.66 -0.41 -3.98
CA ALA A 111 16.13 -1.33 -5.00
C ALA A 111 14.63 -1.12 -5.21
N LEU A 112 13.89 -0.91 -4.12
CA LEU A 112 12.46 -0.62 -4.17
C LEU A 112 12.18 0.70 -4.90
N GLN A 113 12.98 1.74 -4.64
CA GLN A 113 12.85 3.03 -5.31
C GLN A 113 12.97 2.87 -6.82
N VAL A 114 14.00 2.17 -7.29
CA VAL A 114 14.22 1.94 -8.73
C VAL A 114 13.04 1.18 -9.34
N ALA A 115 12.58 0.11 -8.67
CA ALA A 115 11.48 -0.70 -9.17
C ALA A 115 10.16 0.10 -9.23
N MET A 116 9.89 0.93 -8.22
CA MET A 116 8.66 1.74 -8.18
C MET A 116 8.71 2.88 -9.18
N GLU A 117 9.87 3.48 -9.43
CA GLU A 117 10.02 4.48 -10.50
C GLU A 117 9.66 3.91 -11.87
N ALA A 118 10.06 2.66 -12.13
CA ALA A 118 9.71 1.97 -13.37
C ALA A 118 8.21 1.72 -13.52
N GLU A 119 7.46 1.68 -12.41
CA GLU A 119 6.01 1.48 -12.39
C GLU A 119 5.21 2.79 -12.43
N MET A 120 5.87 3.95 -12.30
CA MET A 120 5.17 5.21 -12.03
C MET A 120 4.23 5.63 -13.17
N GLU A 121 4.61 5.45 -14.43
CA GLU A 121 3.73 5.77 -15.56
C GLU A 121 2.45 4.94 -15.50
N ARG A 122 2.57 3.65 -15.23
CA ARG A 122 1.44 2.74 -15.10
C ARG A 122 0.55 3.11 -13.92
N ILE A 123 1.17 3.44 -12.77
CA ILE A 123 0.45 3.88 -11.58
C ILE A 123 -0.41 5.11 -11.90
N GLN A 124 0.19 6.12 -12.52
CA GLN A 124 -0.51 7.35 -12.86
C GLN A 124 -1.62 7.10 -13.87
N HIS A 125 -1.37 6.27 -14.87
CA HIS A 125 -2.37 5.90 -15.87
C HIS A 125 -3.56 5.18 -15.22
N GLU A 126 -3.31 4.19 -14.39
CA GLU A 126 -4.37 3.45 -13.68
C GLU A 126 -5.20 4.36 -12.78
N ALA A 127 -4.53 5.28 -12.04
CA ALA A 127 -5.23 6.23 -11.19
C ALA A 127 -6.13 7.17 -11.98
N MET A 128 -5.66 7.68 -13.11
CA MET A 128 -6.44 8.55 -14.00
C MET A 128 -7.63 7.82 -14.62
N MET A 129 -7.45 6.58 -15.04
CA MET A 129 -8.53 5.77 -15.62
C MET A 129 -9.62 5.49 -14.59
N THR A 130 -9.26 5.21 -13.34
CA THR A 130 -10.21 5.00 -12.25
C THR A 130 -11.05 6.25 -11.99
N VAL A 131 -10.42 7.42 -11.89
CA VAL A 131 -11.12 8.70 -11.71
C VAL A 131 -12.02 9.00 -12.90
N GLY A 132 -11.54 8.77 -14.12
CA GLY A 132 -12.34 8.94 -15.32
C GLY A 132 -13.57 8.04 -15.36
N SER A 133 -13.43 6.78 -14.96
CA SER A 133 -14.54 5.82 -14.87
C SER A 133 -15.58 6.26 -13.84
N GLU A 134 -15.14 6.68 -12.64
CA GLU A 134 -16.03 7.19 -11.60
C GLU A 134 -16.82 8.40 -12.06
N ARG A 135 -16.19 9.32 -12.80
CA ARG A 135 -16.86 10.50 -13.35
C ARG A 135 -17.91 10.15 -14.39
N ARG A 136 -17.67 9.10 -15.19
CA ARG A 136 -18.64 8.64 -16.19
C ARG A 136 -19.86 8.01 -15.55
N ASP A 137 -19.67 7.30 -14.44
CA ASP A 137 -20.74 6.62 -13.71
C ASP A 137 -21.57 7.59 -12.86
N ALA A 138 -21.05 8.77 -12.62
CA ALA A 138 -21.77 9.81 -11.89
C ALA A 138 -22.66 10.58 -12.87
#